data_f6be801ae9dac815987bf95406123de5
#
_entry.id   f6be801ae9dac815987bf95406123de5
#
_cell.length_a   1.000
_cell.length_b   1.000
_cell.length_c   1.000
_cell.angle_alpha   90.00
_cell.angle_beta   90.00
_cell.angle_gamma   90.00
#
_symmetry.space_group_name_H-M   'P 1'
#
loop_
_entity.id
_entity.type
_entity.pdbx_description
1 polymer ?
#
loop_
_entity_poly.entity_id
_entity_poly.type
_entity_poly.pdbx_seq_one_letter_code
_entity_poly.pdbx_strand_id
1 'polypeptide(L)'
;MFKRLFILGILITSLFGQIRELTDENFDRATSRGIVAVEFWATWNEANKVDLLDEWDTFDAKVYRVNIDLYSDIQTKNNVVILPTIIFYDEGEEVERLQGDMSFSLKTSIKELENIIEEILSSKF
;
A
#
# COMPACT_ATOMS: atom_id res chain seq x y z
N MET A 1 19.98 11.03 30.93
CA MET A 1 18.53 11.03 30.92
C MET A 1 17.94 11.84 29.77
N PHE A 2 18.32 13.11 29.65
CA PHE A 2 17.81 13.98 28.58
C PHE A 2 18.13 13.49 27.18
N LYS A 3 19.32 12.91 26.99
CA LYS A 3 19.72 12.39 25.68
C LYS A 3 18.84 11.23 25.20
N ARG A 4 18.33 10.42 26.12
CA ARG A 4 17.46 9.29 25.79
C ARG A 4 16.09 9.76 25.31
N LEU A 5 15.53 10.78 25.97
CA LEU A 5 14.25 11.35 25.59
C LEU A 5 14.33 12.02 24.22
N PHE A 6 15.45 12.69 23.93
CA PHE A 6 15.68 13.32 22.65
C PHE A 6 15.74 12.29 21.50
N ILE A 7 16.47 11.19 21.73
CA ILE A 7 16.60 10.10 20.75
C ILE A 7 15.23 9.46 20.46
N LEU A 8 14.42 9.23 21.50
CA LEU A 8 13.06 8.70 21.34
C LEU A 8 12.18 9.60 20.50
N GLY A 9 12.28 10.91 20.69
CA GLY A 9 11.52 11.87 19.90
C GLY A 9 11.89 11.81 18.42
N ILE A 10 13.18 11.66 18.10
CA ILE A 10 13.64 11.53 16.73
C ILE A 10 13.13 10.24 16.10
N LEU A 11 13.18 9.12 16.82
CA LEU A 11 12.69 7.84 16.33
C LEU A 11 11.21 7.87 16.01
N ILE A 12 10.40 8.48 16.88
CA ILE A 12 8.97 8.62 16.66
C ILE A 12 8.70 9.45 15.39
N THR A 13 9.43 10.55 15.23
CA THR A 13 9.28 11.41 14.07
C THR A 13 9.60 10.69 12.77
N SER A 14 10.65 9.85 12.77
CA SER A 14 11.08 9.13 11.57
C SER A 14 10.14 8.01 11.15
N LEU A 15 9.25 7.57 12.05
CA LEU A 15 8.26 6.52 11.73
C LEU A 15 7.00 7.06 11.06
N PHE A 16 6.75 8.38 11.15
CA PHE A 16 5.59 8.99 10.51
C PHE A 16 5.80 9.18 9.02
N GLY A 17 4.76 8.88 8.25
CA GLY A 17 4.73 9.13 6.81
C GLY A 17 5.44 8.08 5.97
N GLN A 18 5.90 6.98 6.57
CA GLN A 18 6.53 5.90 5.82
C GLN A 18 5.60 4.71 5.67
N ILE A 19 5.35 4.31 4.42
CA ILE A 19 4.60 3.11 4.12
C ILE A 19 5.54 1.92 4.22
N ARG A 20 5.08 0.88 4.90
CA ARG A 20 5.86 -0.34 5.06
C ARG A 20 5.95 -1.11 3.75
N GLU A 21 7.16 -1.54 3.39
CA GLU A 21 7.39 -2.42 2.25
C GLU A 21 7.19 -3.88 2.69
N LEU A 22 6.42 -4.61 1.89
CA LEU A 22 6.21 -6.03 2.13
C LEU A 22 7.27 -6.85 1.40
N THR A 23 7.49 -8.05 1.90
CA THR A 23 8.40 -9.04 1.32
C THR A 23 7.62 -10.31 1.01
N ASP A 24 8.25 -11.26 0.33
CA ASP A 24 7.65 -12.56 0.06
C ASP A 24 7.34 -13.35 1.34
N GLU A 25 8.07 -13.08 2.42
CA GLU A 25 7.85 -13.76 3.70
C GLU A 25 6.63 -13.26 4.45
N ASN A 26 6.28 -11.97 4.31
CA ASN A 26 5.21 -11.38 5.11
C ASN A 26 3.98 -10.97 4.31
N PHE A 27 3.99 -11.07 2.99
CA PHE A 27 2.90 -10.60 2.15
C PHE A 27 1.56 -11.27 2.50
N ASP A 28 1.53 -12.59 2.54
CA ASP A 28 0.28 -13.30 2.79
C ASP A 28 -0.29 -12.98 4.16
N ARG A 29 0.57 -12.91 5.17
CA ARG A 29 0.14 -12.56 6.53
C ARG A 29 -0.36 -11.13 6.60
N ALA A 30 0.35 -10.19 5.97
CA ALA A 30 0.00 -8.78 6.03
C ALA A 30 -1.33 -8.48 5.35
N THR A 31 -1.69 -9.23 4.31
CA THR A 31 -2.93 -9.01 3.56
C THR A 31 -4.10 -9.87 4.03
N SER A 32 -3.89 -10.77 5.00
CA SER A 32 -4.87 -11.81 5.36
C SER A 32 -6.04 -11.32 6.20
N ARG A 33 -5.96 -10.18 6.86
CA ARG A 33 -6.98 -9.70 7.79
C ARG A 33 -7.34 -8.25 7.56
N GLY A 34 -8.64 -7.97 7.63
CA GLY A 34 -9.15 -6.62 7.50
C GLY A 34 -8.99 -6.09 6.09
N ILE A 35 -9.14 -4.78 5.95
CA ILE A 35 -8.98 -4.10 4.67
C ILE A 35 -7.53 -3.68 4.53
N VAL A 36 -6.91 -4.06 3.42
CA VAL A 36 -5.50 -3.78 3.15
C VAL A 36 -5.36 -3.26 1.73
N ALA A 37 -4.69 -2.12 1.57
CA ALA A 37 -4.34 -1.57 0.26
C ALA A 37 -2.85 -1.75 0.02
N VAL A 38 -2.48 -2.35 -1.10
CA VAL A 38 -1.08 -2.58 -1.46
C VAL A 38 -0.78 -1.96 -2.81
N GLU A 39 0.20 -1.07 -2.85
CA GLU A 39 0.74 -0.59 -4.12
C GLU A 39 1.87 -1.51 -4.57
N PHE A 40 1.74 -2.02 -5.79
CA PHE A 40 2.78 -2.80 -6.47
C PHE A 40 3.58 -1.83 -7.33
N TRP A 41 4.89 -1.80 -7.13
CA TRP A 41 5.79 -0.89 -7.83
C TRP A 41 7.08 -1.62 -8.22
N ALA A 42 7.89 -1.00 -9.05
CA ALA A 42 9.18 -1.54 -9.45
C ALA A 42 10.23 -0.43 -9.45
N THR A 43 11.47 -0.80 -9.19
CA THR A 43 12.58 0.15 -9.11
C THR A 43 12.68 1.01 -10.38
N TRP A 44 12.49 0.41 -11.56
CA TRP A 44 12.58 1.15 -12.82
C TRP A 44 11.46 2.17 -13.01
N ASN A 45 10.38 2.09 -12.21
CA ASN A 45 9.25 3.02 -12.28
C ASN A 45 9.06 3.77 -10.96
N GLU A 46 10.10 3.91 -10.16
CA GLU A 46 10.02 4.49 -8.82
C GLU A 46 9.45 5.92 -8.83
N ALA A 47 9.78 6.71 -9.84
CA ALA A 47 9.28 8.08 -9.93
C ALA A 47 7.76 8.17 -10.04
N ASN A 48 7.09 7.09 -10.44
CA ASN A 48 5.65 7.04 -10.61
C ASN A 48 4.94 6.30 -9.47
N LYS A 49 5.62 6.02 -8.37
CA LYS A 49 4.94 5.54 -7.17
C LYS A 49 3.85 6.53 -6.78
N VAL A 50 2.76 6.02 -6.25
CA VAL A 50 1.62 6.87 -5.88
C VAL A 50 1.94 7.59 -4.58
N ASP A 51 2.50 8.81 -4.69
CA ASP A 51 2.99 9.58 -3.55
C ASP A 51 1.91 9.90 -2.53
N LEU A 52 0.68 10.11 -2.98
CA LEU A 52 -0.40 10.45 -2.07
C LEU A 52 -0.69 9.35 -1.04
N LEU A 53 -0.26 8.11 -1.29
CA LEU A 53 -0.40 7.06 -0.29
C LEU A 53 0.39 7.36 0.98
N ASP A 54 1.53 8.05 0.86
CA ASP A 54 2.35 8.43 2.02
C ASP A 54 1.64 9.45 2.90
N GLU A 55 0.69 10.19 2.33
CA GLU A 55 -0.07 11.21 3.04
C GLU A 55 -1.44 10.70 3.50
N TRP A 56 -1.81 9.50 3.05
CA TRP A 56 -3.14 8.96 3.32
C TRP A 56 -3.21 8.41 4.75
N ASP A 57 -3.95 9.14 5.59
CA ASP A 57 -4.18 8.76 6.98
C ASP A 57 -5.56 8.11 7.07
N THR A 58 -5.60 6.80 7.17
CA THR A 58 -6.85 6.05 7.26
C THR A 58 -6.80 5.09 8.45
N PHE A 59 -7.90 5.01 9.19
CA PHE A 59 -8.04 4.09 10.31
C PHE A 59 -8.65 2.75 9.90
N ASP A 60 -9.32 2.71 8.75
CA ASP A 60 -10.13 1.58 8.34
C ASP A 60 -9.36 0.57 7.50
N ALA A 61 -8.14 0.91 7.10
CA ALA A 61 -7.31 0.05 6.26
C ALA A 61 -5.84 0.18 6.63
N LYS A 62 -5.08 -0.85 6.33
CA LYS A 62 -3.62 -0.80 6.37
C LYS A 62 -3.11 -0.58 4.96
N VAL A 63 -2.04 0.19 4.83
CA VAL A 63 -1.49 0.55 3.53
C VAL A 63 -0.03 0.09 3.45
N TYR A 64 0.29 -0.63 2.39
CA TYR A 64 1.62 -1.18 2.16
C TYR A 64 2.06 -0.97 0.73
N ARG A 65 3.35 -1.20 0.48
CA ARG A 65 3.95 -1.29 -0.85
C ARG A 65 4.71 -2.60 -0.98
N VAL A 66 4.86 -3.06 -2.20
CA VAL A 66 5.74 -4.18 -2.50
C VAL A 66 6.48 -3.91 -3.82
N ASN A 67 7.80 -4.13 -3.81
CA ASN A 67 8.64 -3.96 -4.99
C ASN A 67 8.69 -5.28 -5.75
N ILE A 68 8.05 -5.33 -6.90
CA ILE A 68 7.96 -6.57 -7.69
C ILE A 68 9.26 -6.93 -8.40
N ASP A 69 10.22 -5.99 -8.51
CA ASP A 69 11.55 -6.34 -9.01
C ASP A 69 12.28 -7.29 -8.06
N LEU A 70 12.01 -7.13 -6.76
CA LEU A 70 12.61 -7.98 -5.73
C LEU A 70 11.81 -9.26 -5.52
N TYR A 71 10.51 -9.23 -5.75
CA TYR A 71 9.59 -10.31 -5.41
C TYR A 71 8.66 -10.63 -6.58
N SER A 72 9.24 -11.18 -7.65
CA SER A 72 8.48 -11.47 -8.87
C SER A 72 7.37 -12.50 -8.68
N ASP A 73 7.51 -13.38 -7.71
CA ASP A 73 6.47 -14.36 -7.40
C ASP A 73 5.19 -13.70 -6.90
N ILE A 74 5.32 -12.61 -6.16
CA ILE A 74 4.17 -11.83 -5.69
C ILE A 74 3.44 -11.19 -6.88
N GLN A 75 4.20 -10.68 -7.85
CA GLN A 75 3.64 -10.13 -9.08
C GLN A 75 2.78 -11.15 -9.81
N THR A 76 3.34 -12.33 -10.03
CA THR A 76 2.66 -13.41 -10.76
C THR A 76 1.41 -13.88 -10.02
N LYS A 77 1.52 -14.11 -8.72
CA LYS A 77 0.42 -14.58 -7.88
C LYS A 77 -0.76 -13.62 -7.87
N ASN A 78 -0.49 -12.33 -7.94
CA ASN A 78 -1.54 -11.30 -7.89
C ASN A 78 -1.92 -10.76 -9.27
N ASN A 79 -1.39 -11.34 -10.34
CA ASN A 79 -1.67 -10.96 -11.74
C ASN A 79 -1.45 -9.46 -11.99
N VAL A 80 -0.35 -8.92 -11.50
CA VAL A 80 0.00 -7.52 -11.70
C VAL A 80 0.73 -7.39 -13.03
N VAL A 81 0.10 -6.72 -14.00
CA VAL A 81 0.65 -6.56 -15.36
C VAL A 81 0.98 -5.11 -15.69
N ILE A 82 0.42 -4.16 -14.98
CA ILE A 82 0.64 -2.73 -15.17
C ILE A 82 1.08 -2.11 -13.85
N LEU A 83 1.98 -1.13 -13.92
CA LEU A 83 2.47 -0.40 -12.74
C LEU A 83 2.20 1.08 -12.89
N PRO A 84 1.92 1.78 -11.79
CA PRO A 84 1.61 1.17 -10.50
C PRO A 84 0.24 0.49 -10.51
N THR A 85 0.05 -0.47 -9.63
CA THR A 85 -1.25 -1.08 -9.36
C THR A 85 -1.48 -1.03 -7.87
N ILE A 86 -2.67 -0.60 -7.45
CA ILE A 86 -3.09 -0.68 -6.05
C ILE A 86 -4.19 -1.73 -5.97
N ILE A 87 -3.97 -2.77 -5.16
CA ILE A 87 -4.97 -3.80 -4.93
C ILE A 87 -5.50 -3.65 -3.51
N PHE A 88 -6.83 -3.68 -3.39
CA PHE A 88 -7.52 -3.69 -2.10
C PHE A 88 -7.93 -5.11 -1.78
N TYR A 89 -7.54 -5.58 -0.61
CA TYR A 89 -7.90 -6.90 -0.08
C TYR A 89 -8.85 -6.72 1.07
N ASP A 90 -9.77 -7.65 1.21
CA ASP A 90 -10.66 -7.76 2.37
C ASP A 90 -10.59 -9.20 2.87
N GLU A 91 -10.06 -9.40 4.07
CA GLU A 91 -9.85 -10.73 4.66
C GLU A 91 -9.07 -11.66 3.72
N GLY A 92 -8.07 -11.10 3.06
CA GLY A 92 -7.16 -11.85 2.18
C GLY A 92 -7.61 -11.98 0.74
N GLU A 93 -8.80 -11.52 0.39
CA GLU A 93 -9.32 -11.60 -0.98
C GLU A 93 -9.29 -10.25 -1.68
N GLU A 94 -8.87 -10.25 -2.93
CA GLU A 94 -8.90 -9.03 -3.74
C GLU A 94 -10.35 -8.61 -3.99
N VAL A 95 -10.68 -7.36 -3.65
CA VAL A 95 -12.04 -6.83 -3.84
C VAL A 95 -12.08 -5.63 -4.77
N GLU A 96 -10.97 -4.94 -4.97
CA GLU A 96 -10.89 -3.79 -5.88
C GLU A 96 -9.45 -3.60 -6.34
N ARG A 97 -9.28 -3.01 -7.52
CA ARG A 97 -7.96 -2.78 -8.11
C ARG A 97 -7.95 -1.47 -8.89
N LEU A 98 -6.95 -0.64 -8.64
CA LEU A 98 -6.66 0.54 -9.44
C LEU A 98 -5.38 0.27 -10.23
N GLN A 99 -5.40 0.48 -11.53
CA GLN A 99 -4.25 0.23 -12.40
C GLN A 99 -3.81 1.51 -13.08
N GLY A 100 -2.51 1.64 -13.25
CA GLY A 100 -1.92 2.71 -14.03
C GLY A 100 -2.29 2.63 -15.51
N ASP A 101 -1.89 3.64 -16.25
CA ASP A 101 -2.12 3.74 -17.68
C ASP A 101 -0.88 3.30 -18.48
N MET A 102 -0.93 3.48 -19.78
CA MET A 102 0.16 3.11 -20.69
C MET A 102 1.44 3.93 -20.46
N SER A 103 1.35 5.05 -19.76
CA SER A 103 2.52 5.84 -19.38
C SER A 103 3.11 5.41 -18.03
N PHE A 104 2.64 4.32 -17.47
CA PHE A 104 3.08 3.77 -16.18
C PHE A 104 2.86 4.75 -15.03
N SER A 105 1.74 5.45 -15.07
CA SER A 105 1.33 6.34 -13.98
C SER A 105 -0.12 6.06 -13.59
N LEU A 106 -0.43 6.28 -12.32
CA LEU A 106 -1.77 6.09 -11.78
C LEU A 106 -2.25 7.39 -11.16
N LYS A 107 -3.34 7.91 -11.71
CA LYS A 107 -3.98 9.12 -11.19
C LYS A 107 -5.13 8.71 -10.29
N THR A 108 -5.05 9.10 -9.03
CA THR A 108 -6.10 8.87 -8.05
C THR A 108 -6.08 10.00 -7.03
N SER A 109 -7.01 9.97 -6.09
CA SER A 109 -7.13 10.98 -5.05
C SER A 109 -7.43 10.29 -3.71
N ILE A 110 -7.17 11.01 -2.62
CA ILE A 110 -7.55 10.52 -1.29
C ILE A 110 -9.04 10.24 -1.23
N LYS A 111 -9.86 11.08 -1.84
CA LYS A 111 -11.31 10.89 -1.87
C LYS A 111 -11.70 9.59 -2.56
N GLU A 112 -11.05 9.27 -3.68
CA GLU A 112 -11.32 8.02 -4.40
C GLU A 112 -10.93 6.82 -3.55
N LEU A 113 -9.77 6.87 -2.90
CA LEU A 113 -9.33 5.79 -2.02
C LEU A 113 -10.28 5.60 -0.84
N GLU A 114 -10.71 6.70 -0.23
CA GLU A 114 -11.67 6.63 0.88
C GLU A 114 -13.03 6.09 0.44
N ASN A 115 -13.50 6.46 -0.76
CA ASN A 115 -14.74 5.94 -1.30
C ASN A 115 -14.67 4.42 -1.49
N ILE A 116 -13.53 3.91 -1.97
CA ILE A 116 -13.33 2.47 -2.11
C ILE A 116 -13.42 1.78 -0.74
N ILE A 117 -12.75 2.35 0.27
CA ILE A 117 -12.81 1.79 1.63
C ILE A 117 -14.26 1.78 2.14
N GLU A 118 -15.00 2.86 1.93
CA GLU A 118 -16.40 2.93 2.36
C GLU A 118 -17.27 1.88 1.66
N GLU A 119 -17.06 1.66 0.37
CA GLU A 119 -17.79 0.62 -0.37
C GLU A 119 -17.48 -0.78 0.18
N ILE A 120 -16.22 -1.05 0.50
CA ILE A 120 -15.84 -2.34 1.08
C ILE A 120 -16.49 -2.52 2.45
N LEU A 121 -16.46 -1.49 3.30
CA LEU A 121 -17.09 -1.53 4.61
C LEU A 121 -18.60 -1.74 4.51
N SER A 122 -19.25 -1.06 3.57
CA SER A 122 -20.70 -1.19 3.36
C SER A 122 -21.10 -2.60 2.95
N SER A 123 -20.24 -3.28 2.20
CA SER A 123 -20.55 -4.63 1.72
C SER A 123 -20.50 -5.69 2.81
N LYS A 124 -19.95 -5.35 3.98
CA LYS A 124 -19.83 -6.27 5.10
C LYS A 124 -21.08 -6.36 5.96
N PHE A 125 -22.02 -5.45 5.75
CA PHE A 125 -23.21 -5.34 6.61
C PHE A 125 -24.51 -5.60 5.83
#